data_85ec87b64acdf04b5f01aaac6dbe7f62
#
_entry.id   85ec87b64acdf04b5f01aaac6dbe7f62
#
_cell.length_a   1.000
_cell.length_b   1.000
_cell.length_c   1.000
_cell.angle_alpha   90.00
_cell.angle_beta   90.00
_cell.angle_gamma   90.00
#
_symmetry.space_group_name_H-M   'P 1'
#
loop_
_entity.id
_entity.type
_entity.pdbx_description
1 polymer ?
#
loop_
_entity_poly.entity_id
_entity_poly.type
_entity_poly.pdbx_seq_one_letter_code
_entity_poly.pdbx_strand_id
1 'polypeptide(L)'
;MTKIRIQVLALLALTSTLTYAQEDNKKGYLTGSFETNTIYYKDDSKTEAESPEDHFGSNNYLKLDYYQGKFAVGVQLEAYEPVLVGYPAELEKAKLTNYYVSWADKDFSVTAGTFYEQFGSGLLFRSWEDRMLGLNNAVMGARFTYNYKNIVGLKAIWGTPRFGMDFSDTQVRGIDVSFSLSEMLSWQNTSLSIEGGALNRYEKISIDLEEEGGKPYSNGFSGRVNFERSGFTAKGEYVDGGNKYYDFIHDDKLYAKKRANAQLLELGYSGNGLGINLTGRRLEWMNSEIIAGNGSTSNLLNYVPAMSTQYTYMLTNLHPHTPQTGEVT
;
A
#
# COMPACT_ATOMS: atom_id res chain seq x y z
N MET A 1 -4.78 5.78 28.94
CA MET A 1 -5.46 4.62 29.59
C MET A 1 -6.92 4.40 29.12
N THR A 2 -7.70 5.42 28.84
CA THR A 2 -9.13 5.28 28.46
C THR A 2 -9.32 4.71 27.03
N LYS A 3 -8.49 5.09 26.06
CA LYS A 3 -8.59 4.60 24.67
C LYS A 3 -8.31 3.09 24.55
N ILE A 4 -7.33 2.55 25.28
CA ILE A 4 -7.01 1.12 25.29
C ILE A 4 -8.16 0.30 25.89
N ARG A 5 -8.84 0.81 26.92
CA ARG A 5 -9.99 0.14 27.54
C ARG A 5 -11.19 0.00 26.60
N ILE A 6 -11.42 1.01 25.75
CA ILE A 6 -12.50 0.99 24.73
C ILE A 6 -12.16 -0.03 23.62
N GLN A 7 -10.90 -0.10 23.20
CA GLN A 7 -10.46 -1.05 22.18
C GLN A 7 -10.54 -2.51 22.66
N VAL A 8 -10.18 -2.77 23.92
CA VAL A 8 -10.30 -4.10 24.54
C VAL A 8 -11.76 -4.49 24.77
N LEU A 9 -12.62 -3.54 25.17
CA LEU A 9 -14.06 -3.76 25.30
C LEU A 9 -14.75 -4.01 23.96
N ALA A 10 -14.34 -3.33 22.89
CA ALA A 10 -14.82 -3.58 21.54
C ALA A 10 -14.40 -4.97 21.03
N LEU A 11 -13.18 -5.41 21.34
CA LEU A 11 -12.69 -6.75 21.01
C LEU A 11 -13.47 -7.83 21.80
N LEU A 12 -13.76 -7.63 23.07
CA LEU A 12 -14.55 -8.53 23.93
C LEU A 12 -16.03 -8.56 23.52
N ALA A 13 -16.61 -7.44 23.08
CA ALA A 13 -17.98 -7.40 22.56
C ALA A 13 -18.11 -8.13 21.22
N LEU A 14 -17.09 -8.09 20.36
CA LEU A 14 -17.03 -8.85 19.11
C LEU A 14 -16.93 -10.36 19.37
N THR A 15 -16.23 -10.80 20.40
CA THR A 15 -16.16 -12.23 20.75
C THR A 15 -17.51 -12.78 21.22
N SER A 16 -18.34 -11.99 21.86
CA SER A 16 -19.69 -12.40 22.30
C SER A 16 -20.70 -12.49 21.16
N THR A 17 -20.53 -11.72 20.08
CA THR A 17 -21.40 -11.81 18.88
C THR A 17 -21.01 -12.96 17.95
N LEU A 18 -19.76 -13.43 17.98
CA LEU A 18 -19.30 -14.57 17.19
C LEU A 18 -19.91 -15.91 17.65
N THR A 19 -20.44 -15.99 18.88
CA THR A 19 -21.11 -17.20 19.38
C THR A 19 -22.52 -17.42 18.81
N TYR A 20 -23.13 -16.43 18.16
CA TYR A 20 -24.45 -16.56 17.55
C TYR A 20 -24.47 -16.86 16.03
N ALA A 21 -23.30 -16.86 15.38
CA ALA A 21 -23.17 -17.19 13.95
C ALA A 21 -22.91 -18.69 13.71
N GLN A 22 -23.63 -19.57 14.42
CA GLN A 22 -23.37 -21.00 14.41
C GLN A 22 -24.32 -21.74 13.45
N GLU A 23 -23.97 -21.73 12.15
CA GLU A 23 -24.58 -22.65 11.17
C GLU A 23 -23.58 -23.44 10.32
N ASP A 24 -22.27 -23.30 10.50
CA ASP A 24 -21.27 -24.18 9.87
C ASP A 24 -20.35 -24.76 10.94
N ASN A 25 -20.43 -26.07 11.12
CA ASN A 25 -19.75 -26.87 12.14
C ASN A 25 -18.23 -27.02 11.90
N LYS A 26 -17.56 -25.94 11.43
CA LYS A 26 -16.10 -25.91 11.24
C LYS A 26 -15.46 -25.36 12.51
N LYS A 27 -14.62 -26.19 13.14
CA LYS A 27 -13.78 -25.76 14.24
C LYS A 27 -12.91 -24.59 13.79
N GLY A 28 -12.90 -23.51 14.58
CA GLY A 28 -11.97 -22.40 14.34
C GLY A 28 -10.52 -22.85 14.57
N TYR A 29 -9.58 -22.19 13.90
CA TYR A 29 -8.16 -22.44 14.08
C TYR A 29 -7.39 -21.12 14.23
N LEU A 30 -6.35 -21.16 15.05
CA LEU A 30 -5.43 -20.05 15.29
C LEU A 30 -4.13 -20.32 14.55
N THR A 31 -3.63 -19.30 13.85
CA THR A 31 -2.27 -19.27 13.29
C THR A 31 -1.50 -18.13 13.92
N GLY A 32 -0.19 -18.27 13.97
CA GLY A 32 0.67 -17.21 14.50
C GLY A 32 2.08 -17.30 13.94
N SER A 33 2.74 -16.17 13.88
CA SER A 33 4.15 -16.06 13.52
C SER A 33 4.84 -15.05 14.45
N PHE A 34 6.07 -15.37 14.82
CA PHE A 34 6.97 -14.44 15.47
C PHE A 34 8.22 -14.32 14.62
N GLU A 35 8.58 -13.09 14.29
CA GLU A 35 9.78 -12.75 13.54
C GLU A 35 10.59 -11.72 14.32
N THR A 36 11.89 -11.91 14.39
CA THR A 36 12.82 -10.96 14.99
C THR A 36 14.03 -10.78 14.08
N ASN A 37 14.43 -9.54 13.90
CA ASN A 37 15.67 -9.16 13.25
C ASN A 37 16.50 -8.39 14.27
N THR A 38 17.66 -8.94 14.66
CA THR A 38 18.48 -8.46 15.74
C THR A 38 19.91 -8.26 15.27
N ILE A 39 20.51 -7.12 15.58
CA ILE A 39 21.89 -6.79 15.24
C ILE A 39 22.63 -6.35 16.48
N TYR A 40 23.86 -6.85 16.65
CA TYR A 40 24.83 -6.35 17.62
C TYR A 40 25.90 -5.54 16.89
N TYR A 41 26.02 -4.26 17.23
CA TYR A 41 26.94 -3.31 16.63
C TYR A 41 28.30 -3.30 17.33
N LYS A 42 29.36 -3.14 16.55
CA LYS A 42 30.72 -2.96 17.05
C LYS A 42 31.42 -1.87 16.25
N ASP A 43 32.29 -1.14 16.92
CA ASP A 43 33.18 -0.20 16.27
C ASP A 43 34.12 -0.94 15.31
N ASP A 44 34.41 -0.31 14.18
CA ASP A 44 35.40 -0.81 13.21
C ASP A 44 36.47 0.26 12.98
N SER A 45 37.64 0.01 13.57
CA SER A 45 38.79 0.91 13.48
C SER A 45 39.39 1.02 12.07
N LYS A 46 39.07 0.09 11.14
CA LYS A 46 39.56 0.14 9.76
C LYS A 46 38.74 1.05 8.87
N THR A 47 37.45 1.12 9.14
CA THR A 47 36.51 1.96 8.38
C THR A 47 36.17 3.25 9.15
N GLU A 48 36.73 3.42 10.37
CA GLU A 48 36.41 4.53 11.28
C GLU A 48 34.91 4.62 11.59
N ALA A 49 34.19 3.48 11.49
CA ALA A 49 32.79 3.41 11.82
C ALA A 49 32.59 3.23 13.33
N GLU A 50 31.83 4.12 13.93
CA GLU A 50 31.42 4.03 15.33
C GLU A 50 30.07 3.33 15.45
N SER A 51 29.93 2.48 16.45
CA SER A 51 28.66 1.87 16.80
C SER A 51 27.72 2.90 17.39
N PRO A 52 26.38 2.70 17.27
CA PRO A 52 25.41 3.52 17.99
C PRO A 52 25.63 3.43 19.51
N GLU A 53 25.07 4.37 20.26
CA GLU A 53 25.12 4.39 21.74
C GLU A 53 24.56 3.07 22.29
N ASP A 54 23.45 2.57 21.73
CA ASP A 54 22.94 1.23 21.92
C ASP A 54 23.63 0.24 20.97
N HIS A 55 24.54 -0.57 21.51
CA HIS A 55 25.24 -1.61 20.75
C HIS A 55 24.33 -2.74 20.24
N PHE A 56 23.05 -2.70 20.54
CA PHE A 56 22.07 -3.73 20.22
C PHE A 56 20.82 -3.09 19.62
N GLY A 57 20.33 -3.62 18.52
CA GLY A 57 19.07 -3.21 17.95
C GLY A 57 18.21 -4.41 17.58
N SER A 58 16.87 -4.27 17.67
CA SER A 58 15.94 -5.33 17.29
C SER A 58 14.62 -4.81 16.76
N ASN A 59 14.18 -5.41 15.65
CA ASN A 59 12.85 -5.22 15.09
C ASN A 59 12.08 -6.54 15.26
N ASN A 60 10.95 -6.49 15.94
CA ASN A 60 10.18 -7.66 16.35
C ASN A 60 8.74 -7.56 15.88
N TYR A 61 8.18 -8.68 15.39
CA TYR A 61 6.82 -8.78 14.88
C TYR A 61 6.15 -10.03 15.41
N LEU A 62 5.02 -9.86 16.09
CA LEU A 62 4.15 -10.97 16.50
C LEU A 62 2.80 -10.81 15.80
N LYS A 63 2.45 -11.78 14.95
CA LYS A 63 1.18 -11.82 14.26
C LYS A 63 0.37 -13.04 14.72
N LEU A 64 -0.92 -12.82 14.99
CA LEU A 64 -1.89 -13.86 15.34
C LEU A 64 -3.14 -13.67 14.50
N ASP A 65 -3.60 -14.75 13.84
CA ASP A 65 -4.82 -14.75 13.04
C ASP A 65 -5.70 -15.94 13.47
N TYR A 66 -6.97 -15.67 13.72
CA TYR A 66 -7.99 -16.66 14.02
C TYR A 66 -9.02 -16.72 12.89
N TYR A 67 -9.33 -17.92 12.44
CA TYR A 67 -10.27 -18.19 11.36
C TYR A 67 -11.39 -19.09 11.83
N GLN A 68 -12.64 -18.75 11.50
CA GLN A 68 -13.81 -19.58 11.73
C GLN A 68 -14.85 -19.40 10.63
N GLY A 69 -15.07 -20.43 9.82
CA GLY A 69 -16.00 -20.36 8.69
C GLY A 69 -15.64 -19.24 7.72
N LYS A 70 -16.50 -18.26 7.60
CA LYS A 70 -16.34 -17.08 6.75
C LYS A 70 -15.64 -15.89 7.45
N PHE A 71 -15.37 -16.01 8.74
CA PHE A 71 -14.78 -14.94 9.55
C PHE A 71 -13.28 -15.15 9.74
N ALA A 72 -12.54 -14.05 9.74
CA ALA A 72 -11.17 -13.98 10.19
C ALA A 72 -10.97 -12.76 11.09
N VAL A 73 -10.16 -12.92 12.14
CA VAL A 73 -9.72 -11.85 13.03
C VAL A 73 -8.22 -11.93 13.15
N GLY A 74 -7.53 -10.81 12.99
CA GLY A 74 -6.08 -10.77 13.11
C GLY A 74 -5.59 -9.60 13.94
N VAL A 75 -4.43 -9.80 14.56
CA VAL A 75 -3.70 -8.77 15.30
C VAL A 75 -2.20 -8.88 15.01
N GLN A 76 -1.51 -7.74 14.97
CA GLN A 76 -0.05 -7.66 14.83
C GLN A 76 0.51 -6.68 15.87
N LEU A 77 1.46 -7.17 16.65
CA LEU A 77 2.28 -6.36 17.54
C LEU A 77 3.64 -6.15 16.89
N GLU A 78 4.13 -4.94 16.95
CA GLU A 78 5.46 -4.57 16.50
C GLU A 78 6.23 -3.93 17.66
N ALA A 79 7.53 -4.23 17.76
CA ALA A 79 8.42 -3.64 18.75
C ALA A 79 9.79 -3.37 18.12
N TYR A 80 10.19 -2.11 18.17
CA TYR A 80 11.45 -1.60 17.65
C TYR A 80 12.20 -0.97 18.82
N GLU A 81 12.90 -1.79 19.60
CA GLU A 81 13.52 -1.33 20.87
C GLU A 81 14.89 -2.00 21.10
N PRO A 82 15.98 -1.29 20.89
CA PRO A 82 16.11 -0.11 20.02
C PRO A 82 15.89 -0.45 18.54
N VAL A 83 15.45 0.54 17.77
CA VAL A 83 15.29 0.37 16.32
C VAL A 83 16.63 0.09 15.65
N LEU A 84 16.63 -0.76 14.62
CA LEU A 84 17.85 -1.04 13.84
C LEU A 84 18.33 0.20 13.10
N VAL A 85 19.64 0.40 13.03
CA VAL A 85 20.26 1.48 12.27
C VAL A 85 19.81 1.41 10.80
N GLY A 86 19.45 2.57 10.25
CA GLY A 86 18.94 2.70 8.88
C GLY A 86 17.41 2.60 8.76
N TYR A 87 16.71 2.26 9.83
CA TYR A 87 15.25 2.30 9.88
C TYR A 87 14.73 3.69 10.30
N PRO A 88 13.49 4.05 9.91
CA PRO A 88 12.88 5.31 10.33
C PRO A 88 12.78 5.41 11.86
N ALA A 89 13.20 6.55 12.43
CA ALA A 89 13.17 6.78 13.87
C ALA A 89 11.75 6.76 14.47
N GLU A 90 10.72 6.99 13.64
CA GLU A 90 9.31 6.93 14.02
C GLU A 90 8.86 5.52 14.44
N LEU A 91 9.67 4.50 14.16
CA LEU A 91 9.40 3.10 14.52
C LEU A 91 9.87 2.73 15.94
N GLU A 92 10.60 3.60 16.62
CA GLU A 92 11.16 3.32 17.97
C GLU A 92 10.06 3.23 19.05
N LYS A 93 9.32 2.13 19.08
CA LYS A 93 8.23 1.86 20.04
C LYS A 93 7.80 0.39 19.98
N ALA A 94 7.08 -0.03 21.04
CA ALA A 94 6.30 -1.26 21.04
C ALA A 94 4.79 -0.94 20.99
N LYS A 95 4.06 -1.48 20.00
CA LYS A 95 2.65 -1.16 19.80
C LYS A 95 1.87 -2.27 19.09
N LEU A 96 0.57 -2.36 19.40
CA LEU A 96 -0.40 -3.06 18.57
C LEU A 96 -0.69 -2.19 17.35
N THR A 97 -0.15 -2.57 16.20
CA THR A 97 -0.14 -1.74 14.99
C THR A 97 -1.24 -2.10 14.02
N ASN A 98 -1.48 -3.40 13.82
CA ASN A 98 -2.51 -3.87 12.90
C ASN A 98 -3.51 -4.75 13.65
N TYR A 99 -4.78 -4.54 13.38
CA TYR A 99 -5.87 -5.40 13.85
C TYR A 99 -7.06 -5.30 12.88
N TYR A 100 -7.69 -6.42 12.60
CA TYR A 100 -8.81 -6.46 11.67
C TYR A 100 -9.82 -7.55 12.01
N VAL A 101 -11.03 -7.37 11.51
CA VAL A 101 -12.05 -8.39 11.38
C VAL A 101 -12.48 -8.42 9.93
N SER A 102 -12.54 -9.60 9.34
CA SER A 102 -13.03 -9.77 7.98
C SER A 102 -14.09 -10.85 7.89
N TRP A 103 -14.98 -10.67 6.95
CA TRP A 103 -15.95 -11.65 6.55
C TRP A 103 -15.86 -11.83 5.03
N ALA A 104 -15.74 -13.08 4.58
CA ALA A 104 -15.58 -13.40 3.17
C ALA A 104 -16.55 -14.53 2.77
N ASP A 105 -17.25 -14.29 1.68
CA ASP A 105 -18.06 -15.29 0.98
C ASP A 105 -17.48 -15.56 -0.40
N LYS A 106 -18.14 -16.40 -1.19
CA LYS A 106 -17.72 -16.78 -2.54
C LYS A 106 -17.43 -15.57 -3.44
N ASP A 107 -18.30 -14.58 -3.44
CA ASP A 107 -18.29 -13.49 -4.41
C ASP A 107 -17.86 -12.16 -3.80
N PHE A 108 -17.86 -11.99 -2.48
CA PHE A 108 -17.48 -10.75 -1.84
C PHE A 108 -16.81 -10.90 -0.48
N SER A 109 -16.07 -9.88 -0.09
CA SER A 109 -15.49 -9.77 1.24
C SER A 109 -15.62 -8.35 1.79
N VAL A 110 -15.71 -8.29 3.12
CA VAL A 110 -15.68 -7.03 3.88
C VAL A 110 -14.61 -7.16 4.95
N THR A 111 -13.79 -6.14 5.10
CA THR A 111 -12.80 -6.03 6.17
C THR A 111 -13.01 -4.72 6.91
N ALA A 112 -13.06 -4.77 8.23
CA ALA A 112 -13.05 -3.62 9.12
C ALA A 112 -11.78 -3.69 9.99
N GLY A 113 -11.08 -2.58 10.11
CA GLY A 113 -9.78 -2.51 10.76
C GLY A 113 -8.65 -2.23 9.77
N THR A 114 -7.47 -2.79 9.98
CA THR A 114 -6.32 -2.60 9.10
C THR A 114 -6.37 -3.52 7.89
N PHE A 115 -6.06 -2.98 6.73
CA PHE A 115 -5.96 -3.73 5.48
C PHE A 115 -4.89 -3.15 4.56
N TYR A 116 -4.48 -3.96 3.58
CA TYR A 116 -3.69 -3.54 2.43
C TYR A 116 -4.51 -3.68 1.16
N GLU A 117 -4.32 -2.75 0.22
CA GLU A 117 -4.98 -2.81 -1.09
C GLU A 117 -4.14 -2.10 -2.15
N GLN A 118 -4.34 -2.51 -3.39
CA GLN A 118 -3.68 -1.93 -4.55
C GLN A 118 -4.67 -1.79 -5.70
N PHE A 119 -4.61 -0.66 -6.42
CA PHE A 119 -5.33 -0.40 -7.65
C PHE A 119 -4.38 -0.49 -8.84
N GLY A 120 -4.67 -1.40 -9.78
CA GLY A 120 -3.84 -1.63 -10.95
C GLY A 120 -2.39 -1.96 -10.60
N SER A 121 -1.44 -1.29 -11.26
CA SER A 121 0.00 -1.44 -10.99
C SER A 121 0.44 -0.84 -9.65
N GLY A 122 -0.42 -0.08 -8.99
CA GLY A 122 -0.11 0.66 -7.76
C GLY A 122 0.24 2.13 -8.01
N LEU A 123 0.32 2.58 -9.25
CA LEU A 123 0.63 3.98 -9.57
C LEU A 123 -0.39 4.95 -8.97
N LEU A 124 -1.68 4.60 -8.98
CA LEU A 124 -2.72 5.42 -8.35
C LEU A 124 -2.74 5.26 -6.84
N PHE A 125 -2.76 4.00 -6.37
CA PHE A 125 -2.85 3.66 -4.95
C PHE A 125 -2.26 2.29 -4.68
N ARG A 126 -1.42 2.22 -3.64
CA ARG A 126 -0.93 0.99 -3.04
C ARG A 126 -0.63 1.20 -1.57
N SER A 127 -1.23 0.37 -0.72
CA SER A 127 -0.81 0.20 0.66
C SER A 127 -0.17 -1.17 0.85
N TRP A 128 0.95 -1.24 1.56
CA TRP A 128 1.77 -2.43 1.67
C TRP A 128 2.68 -2.43 2.90
N GLU A 129 3.27 -3.56 3.20
CA GLU A 129 4.28 -3.72 4.22
C GLU A 129 5.57 -4.26 3.60
N ASP A 130 6.69 -3.65 3.94
CA ASP A 130 8.02 -4.17 3.70
C ASP A 130 8.86 -4.01 4.96
N ARG A 131 9.06 -5.12 5.66
CA ARG A 131 9.77 -5.13 6.96
C ARG A 131 11.26 -4.85 6.80
N MET A 132 11.84 -5.16 5.65
CA MET A 132 13.26 -4.86 5.40
C MET A 132 13.50 -3.36 5.20
N LEU A 133 12.50 -2.65 4.70
CA LEU A 133 12.55 -1.21 4.50
C LEU A 133 11.99 -0.41 5.69
N GLY A 134 11.41 -1.08 6.68
CA GLY A 134 10.68 -0.43 7.77
C GLY A 134 9.42 0.29 7.28
N LEU A 135 8.86 -0.14 6.15
CA LEU A 135 7.71 0.49 5.53
C LEU A 135 6.43 -0.29 5.88
N ASN A 136 5.45 0.42 6.40
CA ASN A 136 4.11 -0.11 6.59
C ASN A 136 3.09 1.04 6.51
N ASN A 137 2.35 1.11 5.42
CA ASN A 137 1.30 2.08 5.18
C ASN A 137 -0.09 1.45 5.11
N ALA A 138 -0.34 0.43 5.97
CA ALA A 138 -1.66 -0.17 6.15
C ALA A 138 -2.74 0.89 6.35
N VAL A 139 -3.92 0.66 5.79
CA VAL A 139 -5.07 1.56 5.96
C VAL A 139 -5.97 1.04 7.06
N MET A 140 -6.29 1.89 8.05
CA MET A 140 -7.27 1.62 9.09
C MET A 140 -8.63 2.14 8.63
N GLY A 141 -9.61 1.24 8.47
CA GLY A 141 -10.94 1.63 8.03
C GLY A 141 -11.79 0.47 7.56
N ALA A 142 -12.34 0.59 6.37
CA ALA A 142 -13.19 -0.43 5.76
C ALA A 142 -12.74 -0.72 4.32
N ARG A 143 -12.75 -1.99 3.95
CA ARG A 143 -12.48 -2.50 2.62
C ARG A 143 -13.60 -3.42 2.20
N PHE A 144 -14.08 -3.26 0.98
CA PHE A 144 -15.05 -4.12 0.33
C PHE A 144 -14.50 -4.62 -0.98
N THR A 145 -14.68 -5.92 -1.28
CA THR A 145 -14.38 -6.49 -2.59
C THR A 145 -15.56 -7.31 -3.08
N TYR A 146 -15.81 -7.27 -4.39
CA TYR A 146 -16.85 -8.04 -5.03
C TYR A 146 -16.34 -8.59 -6.37
N ASN A 147 -16.66 -9.84 -6.67
CA ASN A 147 -16.33 -10.48 -7.94
C ASN A 147 -17.57 -11.20 -8.48
N TYR A 148 -18.13 -10.69 -9.56
CA TYR A 148 -19.23 -11.33 -10.24
C TYR A 148 -18.73 -12.18 -11.40
N LYS A 149 -18.72 -13.49 -11.22
CA LYS A 149 -18.37 -14.49 -12.25
C LYS A 149 -17.07 -14.21 -13.01
N ASN A 150 -16.12 -13.53 -12.40
CA ASN A 150 -14.91 -13.02 -13.03
C ASN A 150 -15.16 -12.02 -14.20
N ILE A 151 -16.41 -11.62 -14.43
CA ILE A 151 -16.79 -10.61 -15.43
C ILE A 151 -16.58 -9.20 -14.86
N VAL A 152 -17.07 -8.96 -13.64
CA VAL A 152 -16.96 -7.67 -12.96
C VAL A 152 -16.25 -7.85 -11.63
N GLY A 153 -15.15 -7.16 -11.44
CA GLY A 153 -14.48 -7.00 -10.16
C GLY A 153 -14.70 -5.60 -9.61
N LEU A 154 -14.91 -5.48 -8.31
CA LEU A 154 -15.05 -4.20 -7.61
C LEU A 154 -14.24 -4.24 -6.33
N LYS A 155 -13.48 -3.19 -6.08
CA LYS A 155 -12.83 -2.90 -4.81
C LYS A 155 -13.27 -1.52 -4.35
N ALA A 156 -13.58 -1.38 -3.08
CA ALA A 156 -13.86 -0.09 -2.46
C ALA A 156 -13.14 0.01 -1.11
N ILE A 157 -12.55 1.15 -0.84
CA ILE A 157 -11.79 1.44 0.38
C ILE A 157 -12.19 2.77 0.99
N TRP A 158 -12.12 2.83 2.30
CA TRP A 158 -12.23 4.06 3.08
C TRP A 158 -11.43 3.90 4.37
N GLY A 159 -10.57 4.86 4.70
CA GLY A 159 -9.83 4.81 5.95
C GLY A 159 -8.69 5.81 6.01
N THR A 160 -7.86 5.66 7.04
CA THR A 160 -6.68 6.48 7.31
C THR A 160 -5.42 5.63 7.18
N PRO A 161 -4.44 6.03 6.36
CA PRO A 161 -3.19 5.29 6.22
C PRO A 161 -2.33 5.42 7.47
N ARG A 162 -1.57 4.38 7.74
CA ARG A 162 -0.54 4.35 8.77
C ARG A 162 0.70 5.09 8.28
N PHE A 163 1.33 5.84 9.18
CA PHE A 163 2.67 6.40 9.04
C PHE A 163 3.47 6.16 10.32
N GLY A 164 4.64 5.55 10.20
CA GLY A 164 5.40 5.07 11.37
C GLY A 164 4.60 4.09 12.23
N MET A 165 4.45 4.37 13.50
CA MET A 165 3.70 3.54 14.46
C MET A 165 2.26 3.99 14.69
N ASP A 166 1.81 5.05 14.04
CA ASP A 166 0.49 5.67 14.24
C ASP A 166 -0.30 5.80 12.92
N PHE A 167 -1.61 5.95 13.01
CA PHE A 167 -2.44 6.29 11.88
C PHE A 167 -2.47 7.81 11.70
N SER A 168 -2.31 8.25 10.46
CA SER A 168 -2.33 9.67 10.10
C SER A 168 -3.73 10.28 10.19
N ASP A 169 -3.82 11.62 10.15
CA ASP A 169 -5.10 12.32 10.01
C ASP A 169 -5.61 12.35 8.55
N THR A 170 -4.78 11.89 7.61
CA THR A 170 -5.14 11.78 6.20
C THR A 170 -6.21 10.73 6.00
N GLN A 171 -7.25 11.05 5.24
CA GLN A 171 -8.28 10.11 4.84
C GLN A 171 -8.14 9.76 3.36
N VAL A 172 -8.27 8.48 3.05
CA VAL A 172 -8.32 7.96 1.68
C VAL A 172 -9.64 7.26 1.43
N ARG A 173 -10.20 7.48 0.24
CA ARG A 173 -11.42 6.84 -0.25
C ARG A 173 -11.16 6.46 -1.69
N GLY A 174 -11.43 5.21 -2.04
CA GLY A 174 -11.15 4.74 -3.38
C GLY A 174 -12.11 3.68 -3.85
N ILE A 175 -12.25 3.61 -5.16
CA ILE A 175 -12.98 2.57 -5.86
C ILE A 175 -12.15 2.12 -7.06
N ASP A 176 -12.10 0.82 -7.30
CA ASP A 176 -11.43 0.22 -8.45
C ASP A 176 -12.36 -0.83 -9.05
N VAL A 177 -12.60 -0.72 -10.36
CA VAL A 177 -13.53 -1.59 -11.09
C VAL A 177 -12.77 -2.24 -12.23
N SER A 178 -12.94 -3.55 -12.38
CA SER A 178 -12.44 -4.31 -13.52
C SER A 178 -13.60 -4.95 -14.28
N PHE A 179 -13.48 -5.00 -15.59
CA PHE A 179 -14.46 -5.60 -16.47
C PHE A 179 -13.77 -6.50 -17.49
N SER A 180 -14.04 -7.81 -17.42
CA SER A 180 -13.50 -8.80 -18.36
C SER A 180 -14.44 -9.01 -19.53
N LEU A 181 -14.08 -8.46 -20.70
CA LEU A 181 -14.81 -8.65 -21.94
C LEU A 181 -14.73 -10.09 -22.44
N SER A 182 -13.59 -10.74 -22.23
CA SER A 182 -13.38 -12.13 -22.62
C SER A 182 -14.27 -13.09 -21.86
N GLU A 183 -14.42 -12.91 -20.55
CA GLU A 183 -15.34 -13.72 -19.74
C GLU A 183 -16.79 -13.46 -20.12
N MET A 184 -17.18 -12.21 -20.31
CA MET A 184 -18.53 -11.82 -20.74
C MET A 184 -18.92 -12.44 -22.09
N LEU A 185 -17.99 -12.45 -23.05
CA LEU A 185 -18.20 -12.95 -24.40
C LEU A 185 -17.77 -14.43 -24.58
N SER A 186 -17.31 -15.06 -23.48
CA SER A 186 -16.86 -16.47 -23.47
C SER A 186 -15.74 -16.75 -24.49
N TRP A 187 -14.80 -15.83 -24.65
CA TRP A 187 -13.64 -16.03 -25.52
C TRP A 187 -12.65 -17.02 -24.89
N GLN A 188 -12.26 -18.06 -25.63
CA GLN A 188 -11.41 -19.11 -25.09
C GLN A 188 -9.91 -18.86 -25.24
N ASN A 189 -9.50 -18.12 -26.26
CA ASN A 189 -8.09 -17.93 -26.63
C ASN A 189 -7.62 -16.47 -26.54
N THR A 190 -8.43 -15.60 -25.99
CA THR A 190 -8.13 -14.17 -25.86
C THR A 190 -8.61 -13.69 -24.52
N SER A 191 -7.74 -13.03 -23.78
CA SER A 191 -8.09 -12.30 -22.57
C SER A 191 -8.08 -10.81 -22.87
N LEU A 192 -9.16 -10.11 -22.53
CA LEU A 192 -9.27 -8.66 -22.64
C LEU A 192 -10.04 -8.14 -21.44
N SER A 193 -9.40 -7.28 -20.67
CA SER A 193 -10.03 -6.54 -19.57
C SER A 193 -9.83 -5.04 -19.71
N ILE A 194 -10.83 -4.29 -19.26
CA ILE A 194 -10.80 -2.84 -19.10
C ILE A 194 -11.05 -2.54 -17.63
N GLU A 195 -10.25 -1.67 -17.05
CA GLU A 195 -10.29 -1.37 -15.62
C GLU A 195 -10.23 0.13 -15.39
N GLY A 196 -10.78 0.58 -14.28
CA GLY A 196 -10.72 1.99 -13.91
C GLY A 196 -10.71 2.16 -12.40
N GLY A 197 -9.94 3.13 -11.93
CA GLY A 197 -9.84 3.46 -10.52
C GLY A 197 -10.09 4.95 -10.27
N ALA A 198 -10.65 5.25 -9.12
CA ALA A 198 -10.77 6.61 -8.59
C ALA A 198 -10.34 6.64 -7.13
N LEU A 199 -9.56 7.64 -6.76
CA LEU A 199 -9.06 7.85 -5.40
C LEU A 199 -9.29 9.30 -4.99
N ASN A 200 -9.89 9.50 -3.84
CA ASN A 200 -9.94 10.78 -3.14
C ASN A 200 -9.06 10.70 -1.91
N ARG A 201 -8.19 11.68 -1.74
CA ARG A 201 -7.38 11.89 -0.55
C ARG A 201 -7.76 13.22 0.06
N TYR A 202 -7.98 13.24 1.37
CA TYR A 202 -8.25 14.43 2.16
C TYR A 202 -7.23 14.51 3.29
N GLU A 203 -6.64 15.70 3.48
CA GLU A 203 -5.73 16.00 4.57
C GLU A 203 -5.94 17.45 5.00
N LYS A 204 -5.89 17.70 6.30
CA LYS A 204 -5.92 19.04 6.82
C LYS A 204 -4.58 19.74 6.48
N ILE A 205 -4.66 20.78 5.68
CA ILE A 205 -3.50 21.58 5.26
C ILE A 205 -3.26 22.78 6.22
N SER A 206 -2.05 23.34 6.17
CA SER A 206 -1.71 24.54 6.91
C SER A 206 -2.46 25.78 6.36
N ILE A 207 -2.61 26.80 7.19
CA ILE A 207 -3.22 28.07 6.78
C ILE A 207 -2.43 28.72 5.64
N ASP A 208 -1.10 28.69 5.71
CA ASP A 208 -0.23 29.27 4.68
C ASP A 208 -0.45 28.62 3.32
N LEU A 209 -0.58 27.27 3.30
CA LEU A 209 -0.86 26.55 2.06
C LEU A 209 -2.28 26.85 1.54
N GLU A 210 -3.25 27.07 2.41
CA GLU A 210 -4.61 27.44 2.03
C GLU A 210 -4.66 28.85 1.41
N GLU A 211 -3.91 29.82 1.96
CA GLU A 211 -3.76 31.16 1.43
C GLU A 211 -3.14 31.17 0.04
N GLU A 212 -2.20 30.27 -0.25
CA GLU A 212 -1.58 30.07 -1.57
C GLU A 212 -2.51 29.27 -2.55
N GLY A 213 -3.74 29.02 -2.17
CA GLY A 213 -4.75 28.34 -2.99
C GLY A 213 -4.66 26.82 -2.95
N GLY A 214 -3.97 26.27 -1.96
CA GLY A 214 -3.98 24.84 -1.63
C GLY A 214 -5.39 24.32 -1.35
N LYS A 215 -5.60 23.04 -1.57
CA LYS A 215 -6.87 22.37 -1.28
C LYS A 215 -6.60 21.18 -0.38
N PRO A 216 -7.45 20.95 0.65
CA PRO A 216 -7.29 19.82 1.55
C PRO A 216 -7.61 18.47 0.91
N TYR A 217 -7.97 18.44 -0.36
CA TYR A 217 -8.30 17.22 -1.08
C TYR A 217 -7.61 17.13 -2.43
N SER A 218 -7.27 15.91 -2.82
CA SER A 218 -6.78 15.57 -4.15
C SER A 218 -7.56 14.38 -4.68
N ASN A 219 -7.96 14.45 -5.96
CA ASN A 219 -8.64 13.37 -6.66
C ASN A 219 -7.72 12.81 -7.73
N GLY A 220 -7.56 11.50 -7.74
CA GLY A 220 -6.81 10.78 -8.76
C GLY A 220 -7.71 9.79 -9.49
N PHE A 221 -7.37 9.48 -10.74
CA PHE A 221 -8.09 8.55 -11.59
C PHE A 221 -7.09 7.67 -12.35
N SER A 222 -7.48 6.43 -12.64
CA SER A 222 -6.71 5.56 -13.54
C SER A 222 -7.62 4.86 -14.54
N GLY A 223 -7.07 4.60 -15.73
CA GLY A 223 -7.68 3.75 -16.74
C GLY A 223 -6.66 2.73 -17.23
N ARG A 224 -7.07 1.47 -17.35
CA ARG A 224 -6.20 0.35 -17.69
C ARG A 224 -6.84 -0.56 -18.73
N VAL A 225 -5.99 -1.13 -19.59
CA VAL A 225 -6.37 -2.17 -20.54
C VAL A 225 -5.34 -3.28 -20.46
N ASN A 226 -5.80 -4.51 -20.34
CA ASN A 226 -4.96 -5.70 -20.39
C ASN A 226 -5.47 -6.62 -21.51
N PHE A 227 -4.55 -7.03 -22.36
CA PHE A 227 -4.80 -7.91 -23.50
C PHE A 227 -3.79 -9.06 -23.51
N GLU A 228 -4.30 -10.26 -23.80
CA GLU A 228 -3.47 -11.45 -23.99
C GLU A 228 -4.07 -12.34 -25.07
N ARG A 229 -3.25 -12.77 -26.03
CA ARG A 229 -3.64 -13.72 -27.07
C ARG A 229 -2.42 -14.40 -27.66
N SER A 230 -2.44 -15.75 -27.70
CA SER A 230 -1.46 -16.58 -28.43
C SER A 230 0.01 -16.21 -28.12
N GLY A 231 0.29 -16.00 -26.80
CA GLY A 231 1.63 -15.62 -26.32
C GLY A 231 1.95 -14.12 -26.40
N PHE A 232 1.11 -13.31 -27.06
CA PHE A 232 1.23 -11.85 -27.01
C PHE A 232 0.51 -11.30 -25.78
N THR A 233 1.16 -10.38 -25.07
CA THR A 233 0.59 -9.61 -23.97
C THR A 233 0.75 -8.13 -24.22
N ALA A 234 -0.26 -7.34 -23.88
CA ALA A 234 -0.19 -5.88 -23.88
C ALA A 234 -0.94 -5.34 -22.66
N LYS A 235 -0.27 -4.49 -21.88
CA LYS A 235 -0.88 -3.79 -20.76
C LYS A 235 -0.60 -2.32 -20.89
N GLY A 236 -1.64 -1.51 -20.75
CA GLY A 236 -1.55 -0.06 -20.72
C GLY A 236 -2.23 0.50 -19.50
N GLU A 237 -1.60 1.43 -18.82
CA GLU A 237 -2.17 2.18 -17.71
C GLU A 237 -1.89 3.68 -17.88
N TYR A 238 -2.92 4.48 -17.70
CA TYR A 238 -2.84 5.93 -17.57
C TYR A 238 -3.36 6.34 -16.20
N VAL A 239 -2.63 7.19 -15.51
CA VAL A 239 -3.00 7.73 -14.21
C VAL A 239 -2.95 9.25 -14.22
N ASP A 240 -4.04 9.87 -13.83
CA ASP A 240 -4.10 11.27 -13.40
C ASP A 240 -4.08 11.27 -11.86
N GLY A 241 -2.94 11.61 -11.26
CA GLY A 241 -2.75 11.62 -9.81
C GLY A 241 -3.31 12.86 -9.12
N GLY A 242 -3.98 13.74 -9.88
CA GLY A 242 -4.54 14.99 -9.37
C GLY A 242 -3.52 16.08 -9.11
N ASN A 243 -3.96 17.13 -8.43
CA ASN A 243 -3.08 18.23 -8.06
C ASN A 243 -2.30 17.89 -6.80
N LYS A 244 -1.01 18.20 -6.83
CA LYS A 244 -0.08 18.12 -5.71
C LYS A 244 0.45 19.50 -5.37
N TYR A 245 0.73 19.71 -4.12
CA TYR A 245 1.33 20.93 -3.61
C TYR A 245 2.66 20.55 -2.98
N TYR A 246 3.75 21.15 -3.48
CA TYR A 246 5.10 20.90 -3.00
C TYR A 246 5.64 22.14 -2.33
N ASP A 247 6.33 21.93 -1.22
CA ASP A 247 7.10 22.95 -0.54
C ASP A 247 8.43 23.11 -1.30
N PHE A 248 8.55 24.20 -2.04
CA PHE A 248 9.78 24.59 -2.71
C PHE A 248 10.16 26.01 -2.31
N ILE A 249 11.35 26.16 -1.82
CA ILE A 249 11.98 27.49 -1.76
C ILE A 249 12.50 27.81 -3.15
N HIS A 250 11.65 28.35 -4.00
CA HIS A 250 12.03 28.82 -5.33
C HIS A 250 11.28 30.12 -5.63
N ASP A 251 12.02 31.17 -5.98
CA ASP A 251 11.50 32.52 -6.30
C ASP A 251 10.60 33.12 -5.21
N ASP A 252 10.99 32.98 -3.94
CA ASP A 252 10.25 33.48 -2.76
C ASP A 252 8.81 32.89 -2.61
N LYS A 253 8.49 31.82 -3.34
CA LYS A 253 7.24 31.08 -3.21
C LYS A 253 7.48 29.79 -2.46
N LEU A 254 6.75 29.61 -1.39
CA LEU A 254 6.86 28.45 -0.52
C LEU A 254 6.24 27.18 -1.15
N TYR A 255 5.25 27.33 -2.03
CA TYR A 255 4.48 26.21 -2.57
C TYR A 255 4.29 26.29 -4.08
N ALA A 256 4.42 25.14 -4.74
CA ALA A 256 4.12 25.01 -6.15
C ALA A 256 3.03 23.95 -6.40
N LYS A 257 1.99 24.34 -7.12
CA LYS A 257 0.95 23.42 -7.58
C LYS A 257 1.41 22.70 -8.83
N LYS A 258 1.44 21.37 -8.79
CA LYS A 258 1.75 20.49 -9.93
C LYS A 258 0.65 19.47 -10.14
N ARG A 259 0.45 19.04 -11.37
CA ARG A 259 -0.48 17.95 -11.71
C ARG A 259 0.29 16.67 -11.92
N ALA A 260 -0.06 15.65 -11.12
CA ALA A 260 0.57 14.33 -11.22
C ALA A 260 -0.04 13.55 -12.38
N ASN A 261 0.80 12.91 -13.20
CA ASN A 261 0.36 11.97 -14.22
C ASN A 261 1.38 10.86 -14.43
N ALA A 262 0.90 9.68 -14.82
CA ALA A 262 1.72 8.56 -15.19
C ALA A 262 1.17 7.80 -16.37
N GLN A 263 2.06 7.22 -17.14
CA GLN A 263 1.76 6.33 -18.26
C GLN A 263 2.67 5.11 -18.16
N LEU A 264 2.10 3.93 -18.26
CA LEU A 264 2.81 2.66 -18.29
C LEU A 264 2.33 1.85 -19.48
N LEU A 265 3.26 1.31 -20.25
CA LEU A 265 3.00 0.39 -21.35
C LEU A 265 3.93 -0.81 -21.20
N GLU A 266 3.37 -2.00 -21.19
CA GLU A 266 4.10 -3.26 -21.21
C GLU A 266 3.63 -4.09 -22.38
N LEU A 267 4.57 -4.50 -23.23
CA LEU A 267 4.32 -5.38 -24.36
C LEU A 267 5.19 -6.63 -24.21
N GLY A 268 4.59 -7.78 -24.38
CA GLY A 268 5.28 -9.05 -24.26
C GLY A 268 4.96 -10.01 -25.38
N TYR A 269 5.91 -10.87 -25.70
CA TYR A 269 5.70 -12.05 -26.51
C TYR A 269 6.43 -13.23 -25.89
N SER A 270 5.75 -14.35 -25.78
CA SER A 270 6.33 -15.62 -25.30
C SER A 270 5.82 -16.77 -26.17
N GLY A 271 6.71 -17.41 -26.90
CA GLY A 271 6.37 -18.54 -27.73
C GLY A 271 7.58 -19.11 -28.47
N ASN A 272 7.52 -20.42 -28.80
CA ASN A 272 8.55 -21.11 -29.57
C ASN A 272 10.00 -20.96 -29.04
N GLY A 273 10.16 -20.89 -27.70
CA GLY A 273 11.47 -20.70 -27.07
C GLY A 273 12.00 -19.26 -27.09
N LEU A 274 11.19 -18.30 -27.57
CA LEU A 274 11.52 -16.87 -27.58
C LEU A 274 10.64 -16.13 -26.58
N GLY A 275 11.24 -15.26 -25.74
CA GLY A 275 10.57 -14.30 -24.87
C GLY A 275 11.10 -12.90 -25.14
N ILE A 276 10.19 -11.94 -25.37
CA ILE A 276 10.51 -10.52 -25.56
C ILE A 276 9.60 -9.72 -24.66
N ASN A 277 10.17 -8.78 -23.90
CA ASN A 277 9.43 -7.78 -23.14
C ASN A 277 9.92 -6.38 -23.49
N LEU A 278 8.97 -5.48 -23.69
CA LEU A 278 9.20 -4.05 -23.85
C LEU A 278 8.34 -3.31 -22.83
N THR A 279 8.98 -2.48 -22.02
CA THR A 279 8.29 -1.63 -21.04
C THR A 279 8.65 -0.18 -21.29
N GLY A 280 7.62 0.67 -21.38
CA GLY A 280 7.75 2.12 -21.44
C GLY A 280 7.02 2.77 -20.27
N ARG A 281 7.67 3.75 -19.64
CA ARG A 281 7.10 4.48 -18.51
C ARG A 281 7.36 5.99 -18.63
N ARG A 282 6.34 6.78 -18.33
CA ARG A 282 6.44 8.22 -18.16
C ARG A 282 5.77 8.61 -16.85
N LEU A 283 6.47 9.35 -16.01
CA LEU A 283 6.00 9.81 -14.72
C LEU A 283 6.22 11.31 -14.59
N GLU A 284 5.24 12.02 -14.04
CA GLU A 284 5.37 13.43 -13.68
C GLU A 284 4.66 13.66 -12.33
N TRP A 285 5.40 14.15 -11.33
CA TRP A 285 4.86 14.55 -10.02
C TRP A 285 4.05 13.45 -9.31
N MET A 286 4.43 12.19 -9.46
CA MET A 286 3.66 11.03 -8.98
C MET A 286 3.85 10.71 -7.49
N ASN A 287 4.40 11.62 -6.69
CA ASN A 287 4.42 11.45 -5.25
C ASN A 287 3.01 11.51 -4.66
N SER A 288 2.53 10.44 -4.05
CA SER A 288 1.27 10.40 -3.32
C SER A 288 1.55 10.24 -1.84
N GLU A 289 1.92 11.33 -1.19
CA GLU A 289 2.34 11.35 0.22
C GLU A 289 1.14 11.15 1.16
N ILE A 290 1.37 10.45 2.27
CA ILE A 290 0.39 10.30 3.37
C ILE A 290 0.26 11.65 4.08
N ILE A 291 1.40 12.26 4.41
CA ILE A 291 1.52 13.58 5.01
C ILE A 291 2.25 14.46 4.01
N ALA A 292 1.58 15.50 3.52
CA ALA A 292 2.15 16.39 2.53
C ALA A 292 3.42 17.08 3.04
N GLY A 293 4.45 17.12 2.18
CA GLY A 293 5.72 17.78 2.48
C GLY A 293 6.67 17.03 3.42
N ASN A 294 6.33 15.82 3.87
CA ASN A 294 7.20 15.04 4.76
C ASN A 294 8.45 14.49 4.03
N GLY A 295 8.36 14.19 2.75
CA GLY A 295 9.50 13.73 1.92
C GLY A 295 10.06 12.34 2.24
N SER A 296 9.56 11.64 3.26
CA SER A 296 9.99 10.28 3.60
C SER A 296 9.46 9.26 2.57
N THR A 297 10.28 8.27 2.22
CA THR A 297 9.85 7.15 1.35
C THR A 297 8.76 6.29 1.98
N SER A 298 8.71 6.20 3.31
CA SER A 298 7.64 5.52 4.05
C SER A 298 6.31 6.28 4.00
N ASN A 299 6.33 7.53 3.55
CA ASN A 299 5.19 8.42 3.46
C ASN A 299 4.36 8.26 2.16
N LEU A 300 4.63 7.25 1.32
CA LEU A 300 3.99 7.11 0.02
C LEU A 300 2.81 6.13 0.04
N LEU A 301 1.71 6.52 -0.62
CA LEU A 301 0.51 5.71 -0.87
C LEU A 301 0.40 5.21 -2.31
N ASN A 302 1.45 5.31 -3.07
CA ASN A 302 1.53 4.74 -4.39
C ASN A 302 2.89 4.07 -4.59
N TYR A 303 2.99 3.31 -5.66
CA TYR A 303 4.17 2.55 -6.00
C TYR A 303 4.51 2.75 -7.46
N VAL A 304 5.79 2.96 -7.73
CA VAL A 304 6.32 2.97 -9.09
C VAL A 304 6.88 1.58 -9.41
N PRO A 305 6.26 0.83 -10.31
CA PRO A 305 6.74 -0.48 -10.69
C PRO A 305 8.19 -0.44 -11.16
N ALA A 306 9.01 -1.39 -10.73
CA ALA A 306 10.39 -1.51 -11.20
C ALA A 306 10.42 -1.81 -12.71
N MET A 307 11.33 -1.13 -13.44
CA MET A 307 11.44 -1.24 -14.90
C MET A 307 12.10 -2.52 -15.38
N SER A 308 12.96 -3.12 -14.56
CA SER A 308 13.71 -4.30 -14.99
C SER A 308 14.24 -5.11 -13.82
N THR A 309 14.64 -6.37 -14.12
CA THR A 309 15.37 -7.24 -13.21
C THR A 309 16.74 -6.71 -12.80
N GLN A 310 17.25 -5.64 -13.43
CA GLN A 310 18.50 -5.02 -13.02
C GLN A 310 18.53 -4.64 -11.55
N TYR A 311 17.40 -4.20 -11.00
CA TYR A 311 17.28 -3.86 -9.59
C TYR A 311 17.50 -5.07 -8.66
N THR A 312 17.30 -6.29 -9.13
CA THR A 312 17.53 -7.51 -8.37
C THR A 312 19.01 -7.80 -8.11
N TYR A 313 19.89 -7.29 -8.95
CA TYR A 313 21.35 -7.53 -8.88
C TYR A 313 22.15 -6.33 -8.37
N MET A 314 21.51 -5.23 -8.05
CA MET A 314 22.19 -4.07 -7.50
C MET A 314 22.53 -4.32 -6.02
N LEU A 315 23.73 -3.95 -5.61
CA LEU A 315 24.21 -4.05 -4.22
C LEU A 315 23.49 -3.08 -3.27
N THR A 316 22.81 -2.08 -3.82
CA THR A 316 22.00 -1.13 -3.05
C THR A 316 20.53 -1.48 -3.19
N ASN A 317 19.82 -1.58 -2.08
CA ASN A 317 18.37 -1.64 -2.10
C ASN A 317 17.81 -0.37 -2.72
N LEU A 318 17.28 -0.49 -3.93
CA LEU A 318 16.54 0.60 -4.54
C LEU A 318 15.14 0.61 -3.98
N HIS A 319 14.86 1.60 -3.17
CA HIS A 319 13.49 1.88 -2.77
C HIS A 319 12.67 2.23 -4.00
N PRO A 320 11.45 1.68 -4.12
CA PRO A 320 10.50 2.21 -5.07
C PRO A 320 10.30 3.68 -4.72
N HIS A 321 10.62 4.54 -5.66
CA HIS A 321 10.45 5.99 -5.48
C HIS A 321 9.61 6.55 -6.62
N THR A 322 8.89 7.60 -6.31
CA THR A 322 8.17 8.38 -7.30
C THR A 322 8.91 9.69 -7.51
N PRO A 323 9.42 9.95 -8.72
CA PRO A 323 10.12 11.21 -8.97
C PRO A 323 9.17 12.40 -8.84
N GLN A 324 9.61 13.42 -8.13
CA GLN A 324 8.83 14.65 -7.96
C GLN A 324 8.76 15.43 -9.28
N THR A 325 9.83 15.44 -10.04
CA THR A 325 9.95 16.25 -11.26
C THR A 325 9.43 15.55 -12.50
N GLY A 326 9.96 14.40 -12.82
CA GLY A 326 9.53 13.64 -13.99
C GLY A 326 10.56 12.60 -14.43
N GLU A 327 10.09 11.59 -15.12
CA GLU A 327 10.89 10.51 -15.67
C GLU A 327 10.24 9.97 -16.94
N VAL A 328 11.06 9.67 -17.93
CA VAL A 328 10.68 8.88 -19.12
C VAL A 328 11.71 7.79 -19.28
N THR A 329 11.26 6.55 -19.35
CA THR A 329 12.13 5.36 -19.44
C THR A 329 11.56 4.34 -20.42
#